data_68df7309a6f24515d7756174a374bc77
#
_entry.id   68df7309a6f24515d7756174a374bc77
#
_cell.length_a   1.000
_cell.length_b   1.000
_cell.length_c   1.000
_cell.angle_alpha   90.00
_cell.angle_beta   90.00
_cell.angle_gamma   90.00
#
_symmetry.space_group_name_H-M   'P 1'
#
loop_
_entity.id
_entity.type
_entity.pdbx_description
1 polymer ?
#
loop_
_entity_poly.entity_id
_entity_poly.type
_entity_poly.pdbx_seq_one_letter_code
_entity_poly.pdbx_strand_id
1 'polypeptide(L)'
;TVFSTPAQLINSSDWDNDGIPDNIDIDDDNDGILDISEGEEEDIDGDGIPNSKDLDSDGDGCYDAVEAGYLDGDGDGFLGISPVEVTGNGMVIGQGGYLPPEDDLDDNGVLDLIEVGSAAIANTSPVNDTLIAGGNASFTASFTAQGTILYQWQYSTDNGSSWADVPDTLINKSDTSYHSGANDSTLVVTNVTFDMANYSYRLVASTPSFKCGPDTPSAVASIKLAGDNDKDGIIDIIDLDDDNDGILDSIEGGGDT
;
A
#
# COMPACT_ATOMS: atom_id res chain seq x y z
N THR A 1 26.61 -63.64 -21.80
CA THR A 1 25.45 -62.80 -22.21
C THR A 1 25.04 -61.97 -21.00
N VAL A 2 25.46 -60.70 -21.02
CA VAL A 2 25.02 -59.72 -20.02
C VAL A 2 23.67 -59.19 -20.53
N PHE A 3 22.60 -59.52 -19.84
CA PHE A 3 21.32 -58.87 -20.09
C PHE A 3 21.38 -57.53 -19.42
N SER A 4 21.44 -56.44 -20.18
CA SER A 4 21.13 -55.12 -19.71
C SER A 4 19.61 -55.10 -19.41
N THR A 5 19.22 -54.86 -18.16
CA THR A 5 17.85 -54.49 -17.85
C THR A 5 17.52 -53.24 -18.65
N PRO A 6 16.35 -53.18 -19.33
CA PRO A 6 15.95 -51.95 -19.97
C PRO A 6 15.84 -50.88 -18.87
N ALA A 7 16.48 -49.74 -19.09
CA ALA A 7 16.21 -48.56 -18.28
C ALA A 7 14.70 -48.33 -18.38
N GLN A 8 14.00 -48.41 -17.28
CA GLN A 8 12.64 -48.00 -17.19
C GLN A 8 12.68 -46.48 -17.44
N LEU A 9 12.09 -46.03 -18.53
CA LEU A 9 11.78 -44.62 -18.70
C LEU A 9 10.79 -44.33 -17.56
N ILE A 10 11.28 -43.74 -16.50
CA ILE A 10 10.45 -43.06 -15.52
C ILE A 10 9.98 -41.84 -16.28
N ASN A 11 8.70 -41.82 -16.65
CA ASN A 11 8.06 -40.59 -17.14
C ASN A 11 7.87 -39.73 -15.88
N SER A 12 8.94 -39.06 -15.47
CA SER A 12 8.89 -38.08 -14.41
C SER A 12 8.20 -36.85 -14.98
N SER A 13 7.27 -36.30 -14.23
CA SER A 13 6.69 -34.98 -14.51
C SER A 13 7.83 -33.97 -14.50
N ASP A 14 7.69 -32.94 -15.28
CA ASP A 14 8.58 -31.77 -15.41
C ASP A 14 7.59 -30.65 -15.71
N TRP A 15 7.14 -30.00 -14.62
CA TRP A 15 5.95 -29.13 -14.63
C TRP A 15 6.20 -27.85 -15.40
N ASP A 16 7.29 -27.18 -15.10
CA ASP A 16 7.69 -25.91 -15.73
C ASP A 16 8.44 -26.08 -17.05
N ASN A 17 8.84 -27.33 -17.38
CA ASN A 17 9.58 -27.73 -18.58
C ASN A 17 10.99 -27.11 -18.65
N ASP A 18 11.67 -26.94 -17.54
CA ASP A 18 13.06 -26.44 -17.47
C ASP A 18 14.09 -27.54 -17.76
N GLY A 19 13.65 -28.80 -17.76
CA GLY A 19 14.43 -29.99 -18.03
C GLY A 19 14.89 -30.75 -16.78
N ILE A 20 14.48 -30.30 -15.58
CA ILE A 20 14.67 -30.97 -14.31
C ILE A 20 13.32 -31.62 -13.93
N PRO A 21 13.28 -32.92 -13.67
CA PRO A 21 12.02 -33.55 -13.26
C PRO A 21 11.60 -33.19 -11.84
N ASP A 22 10.28 -32.99 -11.59
CA ASP A 22 9.70 -32.60 -10.29
C ASP A 22 10.25 -33.40 -9.07
N ASN A 23 10.61 -34.64 -9.24
CA ASN A 23 11.10 -35.46 -8.13
C ASN A 23 12.55 -35.19 -7.71
N ILE A 24 13.26 -34.32 -8.42
CA ILE A 24 14.62 -33.81 -8.12
C ILE A 24 14.69 -32.29 -8.21
N ASP A 25 13.65 -31.67 -8.77
CA ASP A 25 13.44 -30.25 -8.69
C ASP A 25 13.08 -29.88 -7.26
N ILE A 26 13.39 -28.70 -6.82
CA ILE A 26 13.07 -28.17 -5.50
C ILE A 26 12.34 -26.83 -5.60
N ASP A 27 11.97 -26.45 -6.82
CA ASP A 27 11.20 -25.26 -7.21
C ASP A 27 10.48 -25.61 -8.52
N ASP A 28 9.41 -26.42 -8.39
CA ASP A 28 8.72 -27.10 -9.49
C ASP A 28 8.08 -26.13 -10.51
N ASP A 29 7.90 -24.84 -10.15
CA ASP A 29 7.32 -23.81 -11.02
C ASP A 29 8.25 -22.64 -11.31
N ASN A 30 9.48 -22.62 -10.77
CA ASN A 30 10.51 -21.61 -11.00
C ASN A 30 10.13 -20.18 -10.54
N ASP A 31 9.29 -20.04 -9.55
CA ASP A 31 8.91 -18.73 -9.00
C ASP A 31 9.94 -18.17 -7.99
N GLY A 32 10.90 -19.02 -7.56
CA GLY A 32 11.98 -18.68 -6.62
C GLY A 32 11.65 -18.95 -5.17
N ILE A 33 10.53 -19.61 -4.89
CA ILE A 33 10.18 -20.18 -3.60
C ILE A 33 10.44 -21.68 -3.67
N LEU A 34 10.77 -22.29 -2.56
CA LEU A 34 11.02 -23.74 -2.54
C LEU A 34 9.71 -24.49 -2.31
N ASP A 35 9.46 -25.59 -3.02
CA ASP A 35 8.30 -26.48 -2.84
C ASP A 35 7.98 -26.76 -1.37
N ILE A 36 9.03 -27.02 -0.59
CA ILE A 36 8.88 -27.31 0.85
C ILE A 36 8.39 -26.10 1.65
N SER A 37 8.59 -24.88 1.14
CA SER A 37 8.16 -23.64 1.80
C SER A 37 6.71 -23.30 1.44
N GLU A 38 6.22 -23.73 0.28
CA GLU A 38 4.88 -23.52 -0.21
C GLU A 38 3.91 -24.63 0.22
N GLY A 39 4.43 -25.82 0.51
CA GLY A 39 3.64 -27.02 0.83
C GLY A 39 3.38 -27.89 -0.38
N GLU A 40 4.16 -28.96 -0.53
CA GLU A 40 4.21 -29.86 -1.71
C GLU A 40 2.84 -30.37 -2.21
N GLU A 41 1.84 -30.44 -1.35
CA GLU A 41 0.51 -31.04 -1.63
C GLU A 41 -0.63 -30.08 -1.22
N GLU A 42 -0.32 -28.86 -0.80
CA GLU A 42 -1.31 -27.84 -0.45
C GLU A 42 -1.82 -27.16 -1.71
N ASP A 43 -3.10 -26.81 -1.75
CA ASP A 43 -3.85 -26.16 -2.84
C ASP A 43 -4.78 -25.18 -2.14
N ILE A 44 -4.32 -23.93 -1.99
CA ILE A 44 -4.95 -22.93 -1.13
C ILE A 44 -6.19 -22.34 -1.80
N ASP A 45 -6.14 -22.07 -3.11
CA ASP A 45 -7.27 -21.50 -3.85
C ASP A 45 -8.29 -22.57 -4.29
N GLY A 46 -7.89 -23.85 -4.29
CA GLY A 46 -8.74 -24.98 -4.62
C GLY A 46 -8.97 -25.19 -6.11
N ASP A 47 -8.08 -24.74 -6.96
CA ASP A 47 -8.18 -24.86 -8.40
C ASP A 47 -7.71 -26.23 -8.92
N GLY A 48 -6.99 -26.99 -8.11
CA GLY A 48 -6.50 -28.35 -8.36
C GLY A 48 -5.04 -28.40 -8.75
N ILE A 49 -4.30 -27.30 -8.65
CA ILE A 49 -2.85 -27.22 -8.76
C ILE A 49 -2.28 -27.08 -7.35
N PRO A 50 -1.31 -27.90 -6.91
CA PRO A 50 -0.62 -27.66 -5.64
C PRO A 50 0.17 -26.35 -5.66
N ASN A 51 0.30 -25.66 -4.52
CA ASN A 51 1.02 -24.39 -4.41
C ASN A 51 2.44 -24.45 -5.01
N SER A 52 3.19 -25.54 -4.77
CA SER A 52 4.53 -25.73 -5.34
C SER A 52 4.60 -25.88 -6.87
N LYS A 53 3.49 -25.69 -7.55
CA LYS A 53 3.34 -25.75 -9.02
C LYS A 53 2.46 -24.65 -9.53
N ASP A 54 2.03 -23.78 -8.65
CA ASP A 54 1.10 -22.70 -8.93
C ASP A 54 1.79 -21.37 -8.72
N LEU A 55 1.90 -20.60 -9.76
CA LEU A 55 2.52 -19.27 -9.73
C LEU A 55 1.65 -18.21 -9.02
N ASP A 56 0.42 -18.58 -8.60
CA ASP A 56 -0.59 -17.69 -7.98
C ASP A 56 -1.40 -18.53 -6.97
N SER A 57 -0.72 -19.00 -5.92
CA SER A 57 -1.21 -20.01 -4.97
C SER A 57 -2.54 -19.66 -4.31
N ASP A 58 -2.86 -18.37 -4.11
CA ASP A 58 -4.11 -17.93 -3.50
C ASP A 58 -5.18 -17.52 -4.52
N GLY A 59 -4.83 -17.48 -5.81
CA GLY A 59 -5.75 -17.23 -6.93
C GLY A 59 -6.27 -15.80 -7.03
N ASP A 60 -5.55 -14.81 -6.47
CA ASP A 60 -6.00 -13.42 -6.46
C ASP A 60 -5.53 -12.61 -7.68
N GLY A 61 -4.63 -13.18 -8.48
CA GLY A 61 -4.07 -12.61 -9.70
C GLY A 61 -2.78 -11.82 -9.48
N CYS A 62 -2.16 -11.95 -8.32
CA CYS A 62 -0.81 -11.51 -8.03
C CYS A 62 0.10 -12.73 -7.91
N TYR A 63 1.19 -12.77 -8.63
CA TYR A 63 2.09 -13.92 -8.61
C TYR A 63 2.88 -14.03 -7.31
N ASP A 64 3.06 -15.25 -6.82
CA ASP A 64 3.76 -15.58 -5.57
C ASP A 64 5.18 -15.00 -5.51
N ALA A 65 5.92 -15.05 -6.62
CA ALA A 65 7.22 -14.40 -6.74
C ALA A 65 7.18 -12.91 -6.36
N VAL A 66 6.14 -12.18 -6.80
CA VAL A 66 5.95 -10.75 -6.50
C VAL A 66 5.57 -10.55 -5.04
N GLU A 67 4.70 -11.39 -4.50
CA GLU A 67 4.24 -11.31 -3.11
C GLU A 67 5.31 -11.70 -2.11
N ALA A 68 6.16 -12.65 -2.48
CA ALA A 68 7.38 -12.96 -1.74
C ALA A 68 8.45 -11.85 -1.81
N GLY A 69 8.20 -10.78 -2.57
CA GLY A 69 9.13 -9.65 -2.73
C GLY A 69 10.27 -9.94 -3.69
N TYR A 70 10.14 -10.95 -4.53
CA TYR A 70 11.13 -11.29 -5.56
C TYR A 70 10.87 -10.54 -6.86
N LEU A 71 11.84 -10.58 -7.76
CA LEU A 71 11.76 -9.90 -9.04
C LEU A 71 11.14 -10.85 -10.08
N ASP A 72 9.94 -10.52 -10.54
CA ASP A 72 9.39 -10.98 -11.80
C ASP A 72 9.54 -9.82 -12.80
N GLY A 73 10.51 -9.93 -13.72
CA GLY A 73 10.93 -8.80 -14.57
C GLY A 73 10.11 -8.62 -15.83
N ASP A 74 9.34 -9.61 -16.24
CA ASP A 74 8.52 -9.62 -17.47
C ASP A 74 7.04 -9.96 -17.20
N GLY A 75 6.67 -10.24 -15.93
CA GLY A 75 5.29 -10.39 -15.50
C GLY A 75 4.68 -11.75 -15.89
N ASP A 76 5.48 -12.81 -15.86
CA ASP A 76 5.07 -14.17 -16.22
C ASP A 76 4.97 -15.13 -15.03
N GLY A 77 5.27 -14.64 -13.81
CA GLY A 77 5.24 -15.38 -12.55
C GLY A 77 6.55 -16.05 -12.19
N PHE A 78 7.44 -16.30 -13.17
CA PHE A 78 8.75 -16.89 -12.90
C PHE A 78 9.71 -15.88 -12.27
N LEU A 79 10.64 -16.38 -11.46
CA LEU A 79 11.70 -15.57 -10.89
C LEU A 79 12.59 -14.95 -11.96
N GLY A 80 12.57 -13.63 -12.10
CA GLY A 80 13.49 -12.88 -12.95
C GLY A 80 12.94 -12.51 -14.32
N ILE A 81 13.55 -12.98 -15.39
CA ILE A 81 13.16 -12.72 -16.79
C ILE A 81 13.31 -14.02 -17.56
N SER A 82 12.23 -14.46 -18.19
CA SER A 82 12.20 -15.68 -18.97
C SER A 82 12.94 -15.55 -20.32
N PRO A 83 13.59 -16.64 -20.82
CA PRO A 83 13.71 -17.94 -20.19
C PRO A 83 14.76 -17.95 -19.08
N VAL A 84 14.44 -18.59 -17.96
CA VAL A 84 15.36 -18.70 -16.82
C VAL A 84 16.41 -19.81 -17.05
N GLU A 85 17.57 -19.66 -16.41
CA GLU A 85 18.59 -20.72 -16.34
C GLU A 85 18.55 -21.34 -14.93
N VAL A 86 18.55 -22.66 -14.86
CA VAL A 86 18.43 -23.39 -13.60
C VAL A 86 19.67 -24.22 -13.25
N THR A 87 19.81 -24.55 -11.99
CA THR A 87 20.81 -25.50 -11.50
C THR A 87 20.38 -26.95 -11.79
N GLY A 88 21.22 -27.94 -11.48
CA GLY A 88 20.87 -29.35 -11.67
C GLY A 88 19.81 -29.90 -10.69
N ASN A 89 19.24 -29.05 -9.84
CA ASN A 89 18.14 -29.32 -8.92
C ASN A 89 17.03 -28.26 -9.00
N GLY A 90 16.91 -27.57 -10.10
CA GLY A 90 15.80 -26.69 -10.43
C GLY A 90 15.93 -25.22 -10.02
N MET A 91 16.81 -24.86 -9.08
CA MET A 91 16.89 -23.45 -8.63
C MET A 91 17.31 -22.52 -9.77
N VAL A 92 16.56 -21.44 -9.96
CA VAL A 92 16.85 -20.35 -10.91
C VAL A 92 18.17 -19.66 -10.55
N ILE A 93 19.01 -19.40 -11.57
CA ILE A 93 20.35 -18.86 -11.37
C ILE A 93 20.38 -17.35 -11.51
N GLY A 94 20.94 -16.66 -10.48
CA GLY A 94 21.38 -15.27 -10.59
C GLY A 94 20.28 -14.20 -10.48
N GLN A 95 19.08 -14.58 -10.12
CA GLN A 95 17.93 -13.65 -10.01
C GLN A 95 17.55 -13.29 -8.55
N GLY A 96 18.18 -13.90 -7.57
CA GLY A 96 17.79 -13.80 -6.14
C GLY A 96 16.82 -14.94 -5.78
N GLY A 97 15.85 -14.70 -4.92
CA GLY A 97 14.91 -15.72 -4.47
C GLY A 97 15.48 -16.67 -3.40
N TYR A 98 14.74 -17.71 -3.09
CA TYR A 98 15.12 -18.82 -2.21
C TYR A 98 15.47 -18.45 -0.77
N LEU A 99 15.15 -17.26 -0.34
CA LEU A 99 15.01 -16.97 1.07
C LEU A 99 13.62 -17.50 1.48
N PRO A 100 13.46 -18.04 2.70
CA PRO A 100 12.10 -18.33 3.14
C PRO A 100 11.24 -17.10 2.94
N PRO A 101 10.06 -17.20 2.31
CA PRO A 101 9.14 -16.08 2.28
C PRO A 101 8.79 -15.74 3.72
N GLU A 102 9.20 -14.58 4.19
CA GLU A 102 8.97 -14.12 5.57
C GLU A 102 7.97 -12.95 5.58
N ASP A 103 7.43 -12.59 4.41
CA ASP A 103 6.55 -11.46 4.28
C ASP A 103 5.15 -11.80 4.81
N ASP A 104 4.88 -11.27 5.99
CA ASP A 104 3.60 -11.13 6.68
C ASP A 104 3.57 -9.68 7.14
N LEU A 105 3.32 -8.77 6.19
CA LEU A 105 3.46 -7.33 6.39
C LEU A 105 2.36 -6.73 7.27
N ASP A 106 1.26 -7.44 7.44
CA ASP A 106 0.16 -7.04 8.32
C ASP A 106 0.22 -7.69 9.71
N ASP A 107 1.21 -8.60 9.89
CA ASP A 107 1.52 -9.27 11.18
C ASP A 107 0.35 -10.13 11.69
N ASN A 108 -0.44 -10.73 10.77
CA ASN A 108 -1.61 -11.55 11.10
C ASN A 108 -1.27 -13.04 11.31
N GLY A 109 -0.07 -13.48 10.92
CA GLY A 109 0.45 -14.82 11.06
C GLY A 109 0.18 -15.73 9.86
N VAL A 110 -0.27 -15.17 8.75
CA VAL A 110 -0.40 -15.80 7.43
C VAL A 110 0.61 -15.13 6.51
N LEU A 111 1.29 -15.89 5.66
CA LEU A 111 2.20 -15.29 4.67
C LEU A 111 1.39 -14.56 3.59
N ASP A 112 1.86 -13.40 3.13
CA ASP A 112 1.17 -12.60 2.11
C ASP A 112 0.88 -13.41 0.82
N LEU A 113 1.79 -14.28 0.41
CA LEU A 113 1.66 -15.11 -0.81
C LEU A 113 0.55 -16.17 -0.78
N ILE A 114 -0.02 -16.47 0.38
CA ILE A 114 -1.14 -17.42 0.54
C ILE A 114 -2.37 -16.74 1.15
N GLU A 115 -2.40 -15.42 1.18
CA GLU A 115 -3.53 -14.63 1.66
C GLU A 115 -4.17 -13.82 0.53
N VAL A 116 -5.39 -14.21 0.13
CA VAL A 116 -6.14 -13.54 -0.94
C VAL A 116 -6.28 -12.05 -0.68
N GLY A 117 -5.72 -11.25 -1.56
CA GLY A 117 -5.74 -9.80 -1.51
C GLY A 117 -6.53 -9.14 -2.64
N SER A 118 -6.55 -7.84 -2.66
CA SER A 118 -6.94 -7.04 -3.82
C SER A 118 -6.43 -5.61 -3.66
N ALA A 119 -6.24 -4.91 -4.76
CA ALA A 119 -5.95 -3.47 -4.69
C ALA A 119 -7.04 -2.71 -3.92
N ALA A 120 -6.64 -1.79 -3.06
CA ALA A 120 -7.58 -0.97 -2.31
C ALA A 120 -8.39 -0.04 -3.23
N ILE A 121 -9.68 0.12 -2.97
CA ILE A 121 -10.59 1.00 -3.70
C ILE A 121 -11.09 2.08 -2.75
N ALA A 122 -10.88 3.36 -3.11
CA ALA A 122 -11.35 4.49 -2.32
C ALA A 122 -12.89 4.58 -2.34
N ASN A 123 -13.52 4.54 -1.16
CA ASN A 123 -14.96 4.70 -0.98
C ASN A 123 -15.33 6.14 -0.66
N THR A 124 -14.60 6.76 0.27
CA THR A 124 -14.75 8.16 0.62
C THR A 124 -13.40 8.85 0.60
N SER A 125 -13.42 10.12 0.24
CA SER A 125 -12.22 10.97 0.23
C SER A 125 -12.37 12.10 1.24
N PRO A 126 -11.25 12.60 1.79
CA PRO A 126 -11.30 13.74 2.69
C PRO A 126 -11.81 15.00 1.96
N VAL A 127 -12.37 15.89 2.71
CA VAL A 127 -12.84 17.22 2.22
C VAL A 127 -12.00 18.32 2.84
N ASN A 128 -11.95 19.46 2.17
CA ASN A 128 -11.27 20.64 2.73
C ASN A 128 -11.89 21.01 4.08
N ASP A 129 -11.04 21.34 5.02
CA ASP A 129 -11.47 21.84 6.32
C ASP A 129 -11.15 23.33 6.43
N THR A 130 -12.16 24.14 6.80
CA THR A 130 -12.06 25.60 6.91
C THR A 130 -12.18 25.98 8.37
N LEU A 131 -11.18 26.63 8.90
CA LEU A 131 -11.06 26.95 10.32
C LEU A 131 -10.21 28.21 10.54
N ILE A 132 -10.29 28.77 11.73
CA ILE A 132 -9.40 29.85 12.19
C ILE A 132 -8.06 29.27 12.67
N ALA A 133 -7.00 30.08 12.63
CA ALA A 133 -5.73 29.68 13.20
C ALA A 133 -5.85 29.36 14.70
N GLY A 134 -5.17 28.29 15.13
CA GLY A 134 -5.29 27.75 16.48
C GLY A 134 -6.37 26.66 16.63
N GLY A 135 -7.27 26.52 15.64
CA GLY A 135 -8.24 25.43 15.58
C GLY A 135 -7.63 24.07 15.21
N ASN A 136 -8.47 23.05 15.16
CA ASN A 136 -8.08 21.70 14.78
C ASN A 136 -8.76 21.32 13.47
N ALA A 137 -7.99 20.82 12.50
CA ALA A 137 -8.53 20.23 11.27
C ALA A 137 -8.67 18.71 11.41
N SER A 138 -9.67 18.14 10.70
CA SER A 138 -9.89 16.71 10.67
C SER A 138 -10.19 16.23 9.25
N PHE A 139 -9.48 15.20 8.82
CA PHE A 139 -9.61 14.60 7.50
C PHE A 139 -9.94 13.12 7.65
N THR A 140 -10.97 12.65 6.95
CA THR A 140 -11.39 11.24 6.99
C THR A 140 -11.51 10.70 5.58
N ALA A 141 -10.99 9.48 5.37
CA ALA A 141 -11.16 8.73 4.14
C ALA A 141 -11.41 7.25 4.48
N SER A 142 -11.96 6.51 3.54
CA SER A 142 -12.17 5.07 3.70
C SER A 142 -11.93 4.33 2.39
N PHE A 143 -11.48 3.10 2.52
CA PHE A 143 -11.19 2.19 1.42
C PHE A 143 -11.83 0.84 1.68
N THR A 144 -11.96 0.02 0.62
CA THR A 144 -12.25 -1.41 0.70
C THR A 144 -11.24 -2.17 -0.14
N ALA A 145 -10.85 -3.34 0.35
CA ALA A 145 -10.05 -4.35 -0.33
C ALA A 145 -10.43 -5.74 0.19
N GLN A 146 -9.93 -6.81 -0.42
CA GLN A 146 -9.75 -8.10 0.26
C GLN A 146 -8.45 -8.04 1.05
N GLY A 147 -8.37 -8.76 2.16
CA GLY A 147 -7.24 -8.70 3.08
C GLY A 147 -7.19 -7.44 3.95
N THR A 148 -6.10 -7.28 4.66
CA THR A 148 -5.86 -6.14 5.55
C THR A 148 -5.49 -4.88 4.75
N ILE A 149 -6.00 -3.74 5.18
CA ILE A 149 -5.65 -2.44 4.60
C ILE A 149 -4.76 -1.69 5.59
N LEU A 150 -3.57 -1.33 5.16
CA LEU A 150 -2.69 -0.42 5.89
C LEU A 150 -2.89 1.00 5.39
N TYR A 151 -2.91 1.95 6.31
CA TYR A 151 -3.11 3.37 6.02
C TYR A 151 -1.87 4.19 6.34
N GLN A 152 -1.58 5.15 5.46
CA GLN A 152 -0.59 6.19 5.71
C GLN A 152 -1.10 7.52 5.18
N TRP A 153 -1.33 8.48 6.07
CA TRP A 153 -1.57 9.84 5.66
C TRP A 153 -0.29 10.48 5.14
N GLN A 154 -0.46 11.25 4.06
CA GLN A 154 0.61 12.05 3.48
C GLN A 154 0.19 13.52 3.43
N TYR A 155 1.18 14.40 3.56
CA TYR A 155 0.97 15.84 3.43
C TYR A 155 1.87 16.43 2.35
N SER A 156 1.42 17.54 1.79
CA SER A 156 2.14 18.34 0.81
C SER A 156 2.09 19.81 1.21
N THR A 157 3.22 20.51 1.05
CA THR A 157 3.35 21.96 1.27
C THR A 157 3.46 22.75 -0.03
N ASP A 158 3.39 22.06 -1.19
CA ASP A 158 3.63 22.60 -2.53
C ASP A 158 2.48 22.30 -3.50
N ASN A 159 1.24 22.30 -2.98
CA ASN A 159 0.00 22.00 -3.72
C ASN A 159 -0.02 20.62 -4.40
N GLY A 160 0.57 19.61 -3.75
CA GLY A 160 0.54 18.23 -4.25
C GLY A 160 1.63 17.91 -5.26
N SER A 161 2.63 18.78 -5.44
CA SER A 161 3.77 18.48 -6.31
C SER A 161 4.72 17.49 -5.69
N SER A 162 4.85 17.50 -4.37
CA SER A 162 5.57 16.48 -3.60
C SER A 162 4.79 16.08 -2.34
N TRP A 163 5.02 14.86 -1.87
CA TRP A 163 4.33 14.28 -0.73
C TRP A 163 5.32 13.69 0.26
N ALA A 164 5.04 13.85 1.54
CA ALA A 164 5.77 13.24 2.63
C ALA A 164 4.79 12.56 3.59
N ASP A 165 5.22 11.47 4.20
CA ASP A 165 4.41 10.77 5.19
C ASP A 165 4.19 11.64 6.42
N VAL A 166 2.96 11.63 6.91
CA VAL A 166 2.60 12.30 8.15
C VAL A 166 3.14 11.49 9.32
N PRO A 167 4.02 12.06 10.15
CA PRO A 167 4.42 11.41 11.39
C PRO A 167 3.41 11.69 12.50
N ASP A 168 3.16 10.73 13.37
CA ASP A 168 2.44 10.96 14.64
C ASP A 168 3.34 11.71 15.63
N THR A 169 3.70 12.94 15.30
CA THR A 169 4.64 13.75 16.08
C THR A 169 4.31 15.24 15.97
N LEU A 170 5.00 16.04 16.78
CA LEU A 170 4.95 17.49 16.67
C LEU A 170 5.47 17.96 15.31
N ILE A 171 4.64 18.67 14.55
CA ILE A 171 4.99 19.28 13.26
C ILE A 171 5.98 20.44 13.49
N ASN A 172 5.74 21.22 14.54
CA ASN A 172 6.58 22.35 14.91
C ASN A 172 6.75 22.40 16.42
N LYS A 173 8.01 22.30 16.88
CA LYS A 173 8.32 22.31 18.32
C LYS A 173 8.02 23.64 19.02
N SER A 174 7.91 24.75 18.26
CA SER A 174 7.60 26.06 18.81
C SER A 174 6.11 26.31 19.01
N ASP A 175 5.23 25.67 18.21
CA ASP A 175 3.82 26.07 18.10
C ASP A 175 2.83 25.04 18.65
N THR A 176 3.34 23.92 19.21
CA THR A 176 2.50 22.83 19.74
C THR A 176 1.54 22.19 18.72
N SER A 177 1.74 22.44 17.42
CA SER A 177 1.00 21.78 16.35
C SER A 177 1.47 20.34 16.20
N TYR A 178 0.55 19.40 16.07
CA TYR A 178 0.91 18.00 15.86
C TYR A 178 -0.16 17.26 15.06
N HIS A 179 0.27 16.19 14.39
CA HIS A 179 -0.61 15.22 13.77
C HIS A 179 -0.90 14.06 14.74
N SER A 180 -2.08 13.49 14.63
CA SER A 180 -2.44 12.22 15.26
C SER A 180 -3.35 11.41 14.32
N GLY A 181 -3.22 10.09 14.33
CA GLY A 181 -3.95 9.19 13.45
C GLY A 181 -3.31 9.07 12.06
N ALA A 182 -1.98 9.18 11.98
CA ALA A 182 -1.26 9.09 10.70
C ALA A 182 -1.47 7.77 9.97
N ASN A 183 -1.75 6.69 10.71
CA ASN A 183 -2.04 5.36 10.19
C ASN A 183 -3.51 4.93 10.36
N ASP A 184 -4.40 5.86 10.67
CA ASP A 184 -5.82 5.61 10.84
C ASP A 184 -6.63 6.17 9.65
N SER A 185 -7.90 5.80 9.53
CA SER A 185 -8.82 6.37 8.55
C SER A 185 -9.11 7.87 8.76
N THR A 186 -8.77 8.40 9.94
CA THR A 186 -8.98 9.81 10.31
C THR A 186 -7.69 10.42 10.83
N LEU A 187 -7.25 11.48 10.16
CA LEU A 187 -6.15 12.34 10.61
C LEU A 187 -6.72 13.55 11.34
N VAL A 188 -6.16 13.88 12.48
CA VAL A 188 -6.41 15.14 13.19
C VAL A 188 -5.13 15.98 13.20
N VAL A 189 -5.26 17.23 12.77
CA VAL A 189 -4.20 18.24 12.82
C VAL A 189 -4.56 19.23 13.92
N THR A 190 -3.84 19.19 15.01
CA THR A 190 -4.11 20.03 16.19
C THR A 190 -3.36 21.35 16.11
N ASN A 191 -4.02 22.43 16.54
CA ASN A 191 -3.47 23.78 16.60
C ASN A 191 -2.87 24.24 15.26
N VAL A 192 -3.73 24.34 14.24
CA VAL A 192 -3.35 24.78 12.89
C VAL A 192 -2.82 26.21 12.92
N THR A 193 -1.65 26.44 12.34
CA THR A 193 -1.02 27.75 12.25
C THR A 193 -1.17 28.36 10.86
N PHE A 194 -0.91 29.67 10.72
CA PHE A 194 -0.95 30.37 9.44
C PHE A 194 -0.03 29.76 8.37
N ASP A 195 1.12 29.22 8.78
CA ASP A 195 2.06 28.57 7.86
C ASP A 195 1.47 27.29 7.22
N MET A 196 0.47 26.71 7.88
CA MET A 196 -0.22 25.50 7.38
C MET A 196 -1.38 25.81 6.46
N ALA A 197 -1.68 27.07 6.21
CA ALA A 197 -2.65 27.47 5.19
C ALA A 197 -2.25 26.88 3.84
N ASN A 198 -3.16 26.15 3.20
CA ASN A 198 -2.94 25.42 1.94
C ASN A 198 -2.09 24.13 2.05
N TYR A 199 -1.75 23.67 3.25
CA TYR A 199 -1.27 22.30 3.36
C TYR A 199 -2.34 21.35 2.84
N SER A 200 -1.90 20.41 2.04
CA SER A 200 -2.77 19.40 1.43
C SER A 200 -2.50 18.04 2.04
N TYR A 201 -3.55 17.23 2.18
CA TYR A 201 -3.50 15.91 2.78
C TYR A 201 -4.20 14.90 1.89
N ARG A 202 -3.68 13.69 1.87
CA ARG A 202 -4.31 12.51 1.28
C ARG A 202 -4.03 11.29 2.14
N LEU A 203 -4.95 10.34 2.14
CA LEU A 203 -4.71 9.01 2.72
C LEU A 203 -4.26 8.07 1.61
N VAL A 204 -3.21 7.33 1.86
CA VAL A 204 -2.73 6.25 0.98
C VAL A 204 -3.09 4.93 1.65
N ALA A 205 -3.70 4.04 0.89
CA ALA A 205 -4.03 2.68 1.31
C ALA A 205 -3.15 1.69 0.55
N SER A 206 -2.53 0.78 1.27
CA SER A 206 -1.81 -0.39 0.76
C SER A 206 -2.46 -1.67 1.27
N THR A 207 -2.36 -2.73 0.50
CA THR A 207 -2.81 -4.07 0.86
C THR A 207 -1.61 -5.00 0.78
N PRO A 208 -1.02 -5.41 1.92
CA PRO A 208 0.18 -6.24 1.96
C PRO A 208 0.03 -7.56 1.21
N SER A 209 -1.11 -8.23 1.36
CA SER A 209 -1.48 -9.46 0.67
C SER A 209 -1.82 -9.26 -0.82
N PHE A 210 -1.48 -8.13 -1.44
CA PHE A 210 -1.64 -7.87 -2.88
C PHE A 210 -0.60 -6.86 -3.35
N LYS A 211 0.58 -7.32 -3.72
CA LYS A 211 1.71 -6.47 -4.13
C LYS A 211 1.72 -6.11 -5.62
N CYS A 212 0.83 -6.68 -6.42
CA CYS A 212 0.77 -6.45 -7.87
C CYS A 212 0.14 -5.12 -8.28
N GLY A 213 -0.32 -4.33 -7.34
CA GLY A 213 -0.89 -3.01 -7.57
C GLY A 213 -0.14 -1.88 -6.87
N PRO A 214 -0.20 -0.64 -7.40
CA PRO A 214 0.30 0.50 -6.68
C PRO A 214 -0.60 0.81 -5.48
N ASP A 215 0.00 1.35 -4.42
CA ASP A 215 -0.76 1.95 -3.33
C ASP A 215 -1.79 2.96 -3.85
N THR A 216 -2.99 2.93 -3.30
CA THR A 216 -4.11 3.76 -3.77
C THR A 216 -4.25 5.02 -2.92
N PRO A 217 -4.02 6.22 -3.47
CA PRO A 217 -4.29 7.46 -2.77
C PRO A 217 -5.77 7.86 -2.85
N SER A 218 -6.29 8.47 -1.78
CA SER A 218 -7.55 9.20 -1.80
C SER A 218 -7.46 10.46 -2.66
N ALA A 219 -8.58 11.13 -2.91
CA ALA A 219 -8.54 12.53 -3.34
C ALA A 219 -7.85 13.41 -2.29
N VAL A 220 -7.42 14.59 -2.73
CA VAL A 220 -6.69 15.55 -1.91
C VAL A 220 -7.66 16.49 -1.21
N ALA A 221 -7.42 16.76 0.07
CA ALA A 221 -8.07 17.82 0.82
C ALA A 221 -7.03 18.79 1.37
N SER A 222 -7.45 20.03 1.65
CA SER A 222 -6.54 21.08 2.12
C SER A 222 -7.11 21.79 3.34
N ILE A 223 -6.20 22.27 4.18
CA ILE A 223 -6.52 23.26 5.19
C ILE A 223 -6.82 24.58 4.51
N LYS A 224 -7.94 25.20 4.88
CA LYS A 224 -8.30 26.56 4.50
C LYS A 224 -8.43 27.38 5.78
N LEU A 225 -7.68 28.46 5.88
CA LEU A 225 -7.87 29.40 6.98
C LEU A 225 -8.92 30.44 6.54
N ALA A 226 -9.93 30.56 7.36
CA ALA A 226 -10.90 31.65 7.24
C ALA A 226 -10.26 32.97 7.73
N GLY A 227 -10.63 34.09 7.14
CA GLY A 227 -10.29 35.41 7.66
C GLY A 227 -10.88 35.59 9.06
N ASP A 228 -10.19 36.33 9.90
CA ASP A 228 -10.59 36.82 11.22
C ASP A 228 -9.78 38.10 11.42
N ASN A 229 -10.34 39.19 10.95
CA ASN A 229 -9.60 40.45 10.72
C ASN A 229 -9.22 41.12 12.05
N ASP A 230 -10.14 41.13 12.99
CA ASP A 230 -9.94 41.71 14.34
C ASP A 230 -9.37 40.71 15.36
N LYS A 231 -9.36 39.41 15.04
CA LYS A 231 -8.83 38.30 15.85
C LYS A 231 -9.61 38.06 17.15
N ASP A 232 -10.91 38.26 17.10
CA ASP A 232 -11.80 37.99 18.22
C ASP A 232 -12.24 36.52 18.32
N GLY A 233 -11.97 35.71 17.28
CA GLY A 233 -12.27 34.32 17.18
C GLY A 233 -13.55 34.00 16.42
N ILE A 234 -14.22 35.01 15.86
CA ILE A 234 -15.32 34.89 14.90
C ILE A 234 -14.72 35.12 13.51
N ILE A 235 -15.08 34.29 12.53
CA ILE A 235 -14.56 34.45 11.15
C ILE A 235 -15.35 35.53 10.40
N ASP A 236 -14.68 36.29 9.55
CA ASP A 236 -15.24 37.43 8.76
C ASP A 236 -16.56 37.10 8.07
N ILE A 237 -16.77 35.86 7.59
CA ILE A 237 -18.00 35.40 6.92
C ILE A 237 -19.26 35.42 7.82
N ILE A 238 -19.07 35.26 9.12
CA ILE A 238 -20.18 35.22 10.12
C ILE A 238 -20.08 36.31 11.16
N ASP A 239 -18.98 37.06 11.15
CA ASP A 239 -18.86 38.28 11.91
C ASP A 239 -19.78 39.37 11.30
N LEU A 240 -20.24 40.28 12.07
CA LEU A 240 -21.10 41.40 11.64
C LEU A 240 -20.36 42.74 11.69
N ASP A 241 -19.15 42.75 12.25
CA ASP A 241 -18.28 43.89 12.49
C ASP A 241 -16.83 43.42 12.42
N ASP A 242 -16.35 43.08 11.21
CA ASP A 242 -15.12 42.36 10.94
C ASP A 242 -13.84 43.01 11.50
N ASP A 243 -13.91 44.30 11.86
CA ASP A 243 -12.79 45.04 12.43
C ASP A 243 -13.03 45.57 13.87
N ASN A 244 -14.22 45.25 14.43
CA ASN A 244 -14.64 45.63 15.79
C ASN A 244 -14.59 47.17 16.04
N ASP A 245 -14.80 47.97 15.01
CA ASP A 245 -14.83 49.43 15.14
C ASP A 245 -16.18 49.96 15.65
N GLY A 246 -17.20 49.09 15.72
CA GLY A 246 -18.55 49.38 16.18
C GLY A 246 -19.52 49.82 15.09
N ILE A 247 -19.15 49.67 13.82
CA ILE A 247 -19.98 49.89 12.65
C ILE A 247 -20.13 48.52 11.97
N LEU A 248 -21.37 48.12 11.68
CA LEU A 248 -21.59 46.83 11.03
C LEU A 248 -21.11 46.86 9.58
N ASP A 249 -20.49 45.81 9.07
CA ASP A 249 -20.01 45.61 7.69
C ASP A 249 -21.08 45.98 6.66
N SER A 250 -22.33 45.62 6.95
CA SER A 250 -23.49 45.96 6.09
C SER A 250 -23.74 47.48 5.95
N ILE A 251 -23.19 48.29 6.85
CA ILE A 251 -23.32 49.78 6.85
C ILE A 251 -22.11 50.42 6.19
N GLU A 252 -20.93 49.84 6.34
CA GLU A 252 -19.69 50.33 5.79
C GLU A 252 -19.59 50.18 4.27
N GLY A 253 -20.54 49.48 3.65
CA GLY A 253 -20.57 49.28 2.20
C GLY A 253 -19.60 48.17 1.76
N GLY A 254 -19.47 47.19 2.58
CA GLY A 254 -18.62 46.03 2.56
C GLY A 254 -18.05 45.64 1.24
N GLY A 255 -16.78 45.72 1.17
CA GLY A 255 -16.01 44.93 0.24
C GLY A 255 -15.19 43.95 1.02
N ASP A 256 -15.62 42.72 1.10
CA ASP A 256 -14.70 41.60 1.42
C ASP A 256 -13.49 41.74 0.51
N THR A 257 -12.33 42.15 1.02
CA THR A 257 -11.07 42.20 0.28
C THR A 257 -10.06 41.22 0.82
#